data_b9ba5d73c5646518d34e04ebb3ba0853
#
_entry.id   b9ba5d73c5646518d34e04ebb3ba0853
#
_cell.length_a   1.000
_cell.length_b   1.000
_cell.length_c   1.000
_cell.angle_alpha   90.00
_cell.angle_beta   90.00
_cell.angle_gamma   90.00
#
_symmetry.space_group_name_H-M   'P 1'
#
loop_
_entity.id
_entity.type
_entity.pdbx_description
1 polymer ?
#
loop_
_entity_poly.entity_id
_entity_poly.type
_entity_poly.pdbx_seq_one_letter_code
_entity_poly.pdbx_strand_id
1 'polypeptide(L)'
;MLQPKKTKFRRQQKGRMKGEAQRGNQLAFGSFGIKALENKWITGRQIEAARIAVTRYMQRQGQVWVRIFPDKPITKKPAEVRMGKGKGNPEGFVAPVTPGRLIFEIEGVPFDIAKEALRLAAQKLPVTTKFVVRRDYDMACLLYTSPSPRDPKT
;
A
#
# COMPACT_ATOMS: atom_id res chain seq x y z
N MET A 1 -12.68 -10.39 -2.65
CA MET A 1 -11.33 -10.20 -3.21
C MET A 1 -11.36 -8.95 -4.08
N LEU A 2 -10.34 -8.11 -4.01
CA LEU A 2 -10.25 -6.88 -4.80
C LEU A 2 -10.08 -7.24 -6.29
N GLN A 3 -11.05 -6.90 -7.10
CA GLN A 3 -11.02 -7.06 -8.55
C GLN A 3 -12.04 -6.13 -9.22
N PRO A 4 -11.84 -5.70 -10.47
CA PRO A 4 -12.82 -4.89 -11.20
C PRO A 4 -14.14 -5.64 -11.41
N LYS A 5 -15.25 -4.96 -11.25
CA LYS A 5 -16.58 -5.51 -11.58
C LYS A 5 -16.76 -5.72 -13.09
N LYS A 6 -16.23 -4.80 -13.89
CA LYS A 6 -16.29 -4.81 -15.35
C LYS A 6 -14.99 -4.24 -15.92
N THR A 7 -14.45 -4.84 -16.97
CA THR A 7 -13.27 -4.36 -17.67
C THR A 7 -13.60 -4.02 -19.13
N LYS A 8 -12.99 -2.97 -19.67
CA LYS A 8 -13.13 -2.61 -21.07
C LYS A 8 -12.48 -3.65 -22.00
N PHE A 9 -11.29 -4.16 -21.58
CA PHE A 9 -10.56 -5.19 -22.31
C PHE A 9 -10.26 -6.38 -21.40
N ARG A 10 -10.53 -7.57 -21.90
CA ARG A 10 -10.28 -8.82 -21.17
C ARG A 10 -8.80 -9.16 -21.04
N ARG A 11 -7.99 -8.74 -22.03
CA ARG A 11 -6.55 -8.99 -22.09
C ARG A 11 -5.82 -7.68 -22.38
N GLN A 12 -4.68 -7.47 -21.74
CA GLN A 12 -3.84 -6.30 -21.95
C GLN A 12 -2.40 -6.71 -22.25
N GLN A 13 -1.65 -5.83 -22.90
CA GLN A 13 -0.21 -5.99 -23.08
C GLN A 13 0.50 -6.03 -21.72
N LYS A 14 1.52 -6.87 -21.59
CA LYS A 14 2.31 -6.94 -20.35
C LYS A 14 2.95 -5.59 -20.03
N GLY A 15 3.53 -4.94 -21.03
CA GLY A 15 4.20 -3.65 -20.88
C GLY A 15 5.47 -3.72 -20.04
N ARG A 16 6.13 -2.57 -19.92
CA ARG A 16 7.29 -2.36 -19.05
C ARG A 16 6.94 -1.29 -18.03
N MET A 17 7.32 -1.50 -16.76
CA MET A 17 7.19 -0.48 -15.74
C MET A 17 8.50 0.29 -15.64
N LYS A 18 8.48 1.57 -15.99
CA LYS A 18 9.64 2.48 -15.92
C LYS A 18 9.21 3.78 -15.24
N GLY A 19 10.20 4.49 -14.68
CA GLY A 19 10.01 5.79 -14.05
C GLY A 19 9.43 5.72 -12.65
N GLU A 20 9.15 6.90 -12.10
CA GLU A 20 8.63 7.10 -10.76
C GLU A 20 7.16 7.53 -10.80
N ALA A 21 6.47 7.36 -9.68
CA ALA A 21 5.06 7.73 -9.58
C ALA A 21 4.88 9.25 -9.56
N GLN A 22 4.22 9.78 -10.59
CA GLN A 22 3.86 11.20 -10.68
C GLN A 22 2.56 11.52 -9.92
N ARG A 23 1.69 10.53 -9.74
CA ARG A 23 0.41 10.64 -9.03
C ARG A 23 0.31 9.62 -7.92
N GLY A 24 -0.41 9.97 -6.83
CA GLY A 24 -0.55 9.11 -5.67
C GLY A 24 0.76 8.87 -4.91
N ASN A 25 1.64 9.87 -4.91
CA ASN A 25 2.94 9.88 -4.24
C ASN A 25 2.94 10.70 -2.95
N GLN A 26 1.83 11.36 -2.62
CA GLN A 26 1.65 12.15 -1.40
C GLN A 26 0.49 11.60 -0.57
N LEU A 27 0.60 11.73 0.76
CA LEU A 27 -0.46 11.42 1.70
C LEU A 27 -1.62 12.40 1.49
N ALA A 28 -2.84 11.87 1.37
CA ALA A 28 -4.04 12.66 1.12
C ALA A 28 -5.11 12.43 2.20
N PHE A 29 -5.21 11.23 2.74
CA PHE A 29 -6.26 10.84 3.67
C PHE A 29 -5.75 10.65 5.10
N GLY A 30 -4.57 10.06 5.26
CA GLY A 30 -4.03 9.73 6.57
C GLY A 30 -2.77 10.51 6.93
N SER A 31 -2.41 10.45 8.20
CA SER A 31 -1.19 11.06 8.74
C SER A 31 0.05 10.19 8.48
N PHE A 32 -0.14 8.88 8.30
CA PHE A 32 0.92 7.90 8.08
C PHE A 32 0.65 7.04 6.86
N GLY A 33 1.71 6.55 6.22
CA GLY A 33 1.56 5.64 5.09
C GLY A 33 2.83 4.88 4.75
N ILE A 34 2.72 3.98 3.80
CA ILE A 34 3.85 3.28 3.19
C ILE A 34 3.94 3.56 1.71
N LYS A 35 5.15 3.84 1.26
CA LYS A 35 5.52 4.18 -0.11
C LYS A 35 6.38 3.09 -0.70
N ALA A 36 6.10 2.68 -1.93
CA ALA A 36 6.92 1.73 -2.67
C ALA A 36 8.26 2.35 -3.09
N LEU A 37 9.32 1.56 -3.02
CA LEU A 37 10.67 1.92 -3.49
C LEU A 37 11.05 1.21 -4.79
N GLU A 38 10.29 0.19 -5.19
CA GLU A 38 10.57 -0.65 -6.36
C GLU A 38 9.38 -0.76 -7.30
N ASN A 39 9.67 -1.11 -8.56
CA ASN A 39 8.65 -1.48 -9.54
C ASN A 39 8.23 -2.93 -9.34
N LYS A 40 6.98 -3.17 -8.99
CA LYS A 40 6.41 -4.54 -8.93
C LYS A 40 4.91 -4.57 -9.19
N TRP A 41 4.42 -5.75 -9.53
CA TRP A 41 3.00 -6.03 -9.59
C TRP A 41 2.54 -6.63 -8.25
N ILE A 42 1.49 -6.08 -7.71
CA ILE A 42 0.90 -6.51 -6.44
C ILE A 42 -0.47 -7.12 -6.75
N THR A 43 -0.70 -8.33 -6.26
CA THR A 43 -1.97 -9.03 -6.44
C THR A 43 -3.01 -8.57 -5.43
N GLY A 44 -4.30 -8.73 -5.75
CA GLY A 44 -5.38 -8.42 -4.81
C GLY A 44 -5.29 -9.21 -3.50
N ARG A 45 -4.78 -10.45 -3.54
CA ARG A 45 -4.56 -11.27 -2.33
C ARG A 45 -3.49 -10.68 -1.40
N GLN A 46 -2.40 -10.16 -1.98
CA GLN A 46 -1.32 -9.51 -1.21
C GLN A 46 -1.80 -8.21 -0.57
N ILE A 47 -2.58 -7.40 -1.31
CA ILE A 47 -3.17 -6.17 -0.78
C ILE A 47 -4.08 -6.49 0.41
N GLU A 48 -4.94 -7.49 0.27
CA GLU A 48 -5.88 -7.87 1.34
C GLU A 48 -5.15 -8.45 2.56
N ALA A 49 -4.12 -9.28 2.36
CA ALA A 49 -3.30 -9.80 3.45
C ALA A 49 -2.60 -8.67 4.23
N ALA A 50 -2.08 -7.67 3.53
CA ALA A 50 -1.46 -6.50 4.15
C ALA A 50 -2.50 -5.65 4.92
N ARG A 51 -3.68 -5.38 4.33
CA ARG A 51 -4.77 -4.67 5.00
C ARG A 51 -5.20 -5.35 6.30
N ILE A 52 -5.36 -6.66 6.27
CA ILE A 52 -5.72 -7.45 7.45
C ILE A 52 -4.63 -7.35 8.53
N ALA A 53 -3.36 -7.41 8.16
CA ALA A 53 -2.25 -7.28 9.10
C ALA A 53 -2.26 -5.93 9.82
N VAL A 54 -2.46 -4.83 9.08
CA VAL A 54 -2.61 -3.48 9.65
C VAL A 54 -3.79 -3.42 10.63
N THR A 55 -4.96 -3.82 10.18
CA THR A 55 -6.20 -3.71 10.97
C THR A 55 -6.15 -4.53 12.26
N ARG A 56 -5.53 -5.72 12.20
CA ARG A 56 -5.36 -6.56 13.39
C ARG A 56 -4.42 -5.93 14.41
N TYR A 57 -3.28 -5.40 13.96
CA TYR A 57 -2.34 -4.76 14.88
C TYR A 57 -2.91 -3.51 15.53
N MET A 58 -3.65 -2.69 14.76
CA MET A 58 -4.35 -1.51 15.26
C MET A 58 -5.58 -1.83 16.11
N GLN A 59 -5.90 -3.11 16.35
CA GLN A 59 -7.11 -3.55 17.09
C GLN A 59 -8.40 -2.92 16.54
N ARG A 60 -8.45 -2.66 15.24
CA ARG A 60 -9.54 -1.96 14.53
C ARG A 60 -9.73 -0.50 14.94
N GLN A 61 -8.79 0.09 15.65
CA GLN A 61 -8.78 1.53 15.93
C GLN A 61 -8.28 2.30 14.70
N GLY A 62 -8.79 3.52 14.52
CA GLY A 62 -8.43 4.35 13.38
C GLY A 62 -8.99 3.87 12.06
N GLN A 63 -8.48 4.47 10.97
CA GLN A 63 -8.91 4.21 9.61
C GLN A 63 -7.74 3.77 8.73
N VAL A 64 -8.01 2.91 7.76
CA VAL A 64 -7.04 2.39 6.79
C VAL A 64 -7.56 2.63 5.39
N TRP A 65 -6.77 3.29 4.55
CA TRP A 65 -7.06 3.49 3.13
C TRP A 65 -6.09 2.72 2.26
N VAL A 66 -6.64 1.94 1.34
CA VAL A 66 -5.87 1.26 0.30
C VAL A 66 -5.77 2.18 -0.91
N ARG A 67 -4.56 2.64 -1.25
CA ARG A 67 -4.32 3.63 -2.31
C ARG A 67 -4.05 3.00 -3.68
N ILE A 68 -4.02 1.69 -3.78
CA ILE A 68 -3.81 0.94 -5.02
C ILE A 68 -4.98 -0.01 -5.27
N PHE A 69 -5.26 -0.27 -6.54
CA PHE A 69 -6.31 -1.20 -6.93
C PHE A 69 -5.80 -2.12 -8.05
N PRO A 70 -6.05 -3.43 -7.98
CA PRO A 70 -5.63 -4.38 -9.01
C PRO A 70 -6.59 -4.33 -10.18
N ASP A 71 -6.26 -3.53 -11.18
CA ASP A 71 -7.07 -3.31 -12.39
C ASP A 71 -6.50 -3.94 -13.65
N LYS A 72 -5.20 -4.26 -13.65
CA LYS A 72 -4.51 -4.83 -14.81
C LYS A 72 -4.72 -6.34 -14.89
N PRO A 73 -5.36 -6.88 -15.95
CA PRO A 73 -5.53 -8.32 -16.11
C PRO A 73 -4.22 -8.99 -16.45
N ILE A 74 -3.95 -10.12 -15.82
CA ILE A 74 -2.85 -11.01 -16.13
C ILE A 74 -3.38 -12.30 -16.73
N THR A 75 -2.63 -12.85 -17.67
CA THR A 75 -2.97 -14.10 -18.34
C THR A 75 -1.90 -15.15 -18.08
N LYS A 76 -2.32 -16.39 -17.94
CA LYS A 76 -1.43 -17.53 -17.77
C LYS A 76 -1.86 -18.66 -18.68
N LYS A 77 -0.89 -19.39 -19.24
CA LYS A 77 -1.15 -20.65 -19.94
C LYS A 77 -1.03 -21.80 -18.96
N PRO A 78 -1.81 -22.87 -19.11
CA PRO A 78 -1.61 -24.11 -18.36
C PRO A 78 -0.18 -24.65 -18.58
N ALA A 79 0.36 -25.31 -17.57
CA ALA A 79 1.74 -25.83 -17.62
C ALA A 79 1.96 -26.87 -18.76
N GLU A 80 0.91 -27.61 -19.13
CA GLU A 80 0.93 -28.66 -20.13
C GLU A 80 0.84 -28.16 -21.58
N VAL A 81 0.56 -26.87 -21.77
CA VAL A 81 0.38 -26.26 -23.11
C VAL A 81 1.71 -25.71 -23.60
N ARG A 82 2.10 -26.13 -24.83
CA ARG A 82 3.30 -25.62 -25.51
C ARG A 82 3.17 -24.12 -25.82
N MET A 83 4.32 -23.45 -25.94
CA MET A 83 4.37 -22.04 -26.33
C MET A 83 3.82 -21.83 -27.76
N GLY A 84 3.31 -20.62 -28.03
CA GLY A 84 2.66 -20.29 -29.30
C GLY A 84 1.13 -20.37 -29.25
N LYS A 85 0.48 -20.30 -30.43
CA LYS A 85 -1.00 -20.35 -30.60
C LYS A 85 -1.79 -19.32 -29.76
N GLY A 86 -1.24 -18.12 -29.60
CA GLY A 86 -1.94 -17.00 -28.96
C GLY A 86 -1.71 -16.85 -27.46
N LYS A 87 -2.32 -15.81 -26.90
CA LYS A 87 -2.21 -15.40 -25.50
C LYS A 87 -3.08 -16.29 -24.59
N GLY A 88 -2.57 -16.63 -23.40
CA GLY A 88 -3.29 -17.41 -22.42
C GLY A 88 -4.59 -16.76 -21.93
N ASN A 89 -5.38 -17.51 -21.17
CA ASN A 89 -6.61 -17.02 -20.56
C ASN A 89 -6.32 -16.08 -19.39
N PRO A 90 -7.21 -15.09 -19.10
CA PRO A 90 -7.13 -14.27 -17.90
C PRO A 90 -7.18 -15.15 -16.64
N GLU A 91 -6.23 -14.93 -15.74
CA GLU A 91 -6.16 -15.65 -14.45
C GLU A 91 -6.57 -14.76 -13.28
N GLY A 92 -6.21 -13.47 -13.34
CA GLY A 92 -6.48 -12.55 -12.26
C GLY A 92 -6.08 -11.12 -12.61
N PHE A 93 -6.07 -10.27 -11.57
CA PHE A 93 -5.75 -8.86 -11.70
C PHE A 93 -4.58 -8.49 -10.78
N VAL A 94 -3.78 -7.53 -11.22
CA VAL A 94 -2.66 -6.98 -10.47
C VAL A 94 -2.65 -5.45 -10.51
N ALA A 95 -2.11 -4.84 -9.47
CA ALA A 95 -1.82 -3.41 -9.42
C ALA A 95 -0.37 -3.20 -9.82
N PRO A 96 -0.07 -2.51 -10.94
CA PRO A 96 1.28 -2.09 -11.26
C PRO A 96 1.68 -0.93 -10.33
N VAL A 97 2.74 -1.11 -9.56
CA VAL A 97 3.25 -0.12 -8.61
C VAL A 97 4.64 0.31 -9.03
N THR A 98 4.85 1.60 -9.13
CA THR A 98 6.15 2.24 -9.42
C THR A 98 6.73 2.86 -8.16
N PRO A 99 8.06 3.10 -8.09
CA PRO A 99 8.68 3.78 -6.97
C PRO A 99 8.01 5.12 -6.66
N GLY A 100 7.84 5.42 -5.40
CA GLY A 100 7.16 6.65 -4.96
C GLY A 100 5.65 6.51 -4.77
N ARG A 101 5.00 5.45 -5.25
CA ARG A 101 3.57 5.22 -5.08
C ARG A 101 3.23 4.87 -3.65
N LEU A 102 2.22 5.55 -3.07
CA LEU A 102 1.63 5.16 -1.79
C LEU A 102 0.75 3.92 -1.96
N ILE A 103 0.89 2.99 -1.04
CA ILE A 103 0.17 1.71 -1.04
C ILE A 103 -0.95 1.74 0.00
N PHE A 104 -0.64 2.12 1.23
CA PHE A 104 -1.58 2.27 2.33
C PHE A 104 -1.41 3.61 3.02
N GLU A 105 -2.51 4.15 3.53
CA GLU A 105 -2.53 5.27 4.47
C GLU A 105 -3.32 4.87 5.70
N ILE A 106 -2.94 5.40 6.85
CA ILE A 106 -3.63 5.18 8.12
C ILE A 106 -3.74 6.47 8.91
N GLU A 107 -4.77 6.57 9.72
CA GLU A 107 -5.02 7.69 10.64
C GLU A 107 -5.75 7.22 11.91
N GLY A 108 -5.69 8.05 12.95
CA GLY A 108 -6.40 7.82 14.21
C GLY A 108 -5.70 6.86 15.16
N VAL A 109 -4.38 6.67 15.00
CA VAL A 109 -3.54 5.85 15.90
C VAL A 109 -2.23 6.57 16.21
N PRO A 110 -1.61 6.31 17.38
CA PRO A 110 -0.30 6.84 17.72
C PRO A 110 0.79 6.42 16.74
N PHE A 111 1.85 7.24 16.67
CA PHE A 111 2.99 7.05 15.76
C PHE A 111 3.60 5.64 15.85
N ASP A 112 3.87 5.16 17.07
CA ASP A 112 4.52 3.86 17.28
C ASP A 112 3.66 2.70 16.80
N ILE A 113 2.35 2.75 17.07
CA ILE A 113 1.39 1.76 16.59
C ILE A 113 1.28 1.82 15.07
N ALA A 114 1.23 3.02 14.50
CA ALA A 114 1.19 3.23 13.06
C ALA A 114 2.42 2.65 12.35
N LYS A 115 3.60 2.94 12.88
CA LYS A 115 4.88 2.48 12.34
C LYS A 115 4.96 0.96 12.33
N GLU A 116 4.62 0.32 13.44
CA GLU A 116 4.67 -1.14 13.55
C GLU A 116 3.59 -1.83 12.72
N ALA A 117 2.36 -1.32 12.70
CA ALA A 117 1.28 -1.83 11.86
C ALA A 117 1.67 -1.83 10.37
N LEU A 118 2.23 -0.72 9.89
CA LEU A 118 2.67 -0.59 8.50
C LEU A 118 3.92 -1.42 8.20
N ARG A 119 4.80 -1.64 9.18
CA ARG A 119 5.92 -2.57 9.05
C ARG A 119 5.43 -4.00 8.82
N LEU A 120 4.44 -4.44 9.57
CA LEU A 120 3.82 -5.77 9.40
C LEU A 120 3.11 -5.91 8.05
N ALA A 121 2.45 -4.86 7.58
CA ALA A 121 1.85 -4.82 6.25
C ALA A 121 2.91 -4.94 5.15
N ALA A 122 4.03 -4.23 5.29
CA ALA A 122 5.13 -4.26 4.33
C ALA A 122 5.67 -5.68 4.10
N GLN A 123 5.74 -6.49 5.15
CA GLN A 123 6.18 -7.89 5.06
C GLN A 123 5.24 -8.80 4.25
N LYS A 124 3.98 -8.39 4.02
CA LYS A 124 3.02 -9.11 3.17
C LYS A 124 3.07 -8.69 1.71
N LEU A 125 3.83 -7.64 1.41
CA LEU A 125 3.95 -7.09 0.06
C LEU A 125 5.23 -7.61 -0.61
N PRO A 126 5.22 -7.80 -1.94
CA PRO A 126 6.38 -8.26 -2.69
C PRO A 126 7.36 -7.13 -3.03
N VAL A 127 7.19 -5.94 -2.47
CA VAL A 127 7.92 -4.72 -2.80
C VAL A 127 8.55 -4.13 -1.55
N THR A 128 9.78 -3.63 -1.68
CA THR A 128 10.41 -2.84 -0.63
C THR A 128 9.66 -1.53 -0.43
N THR A 129 9.38 -1.19 0.82
CA THR A 129 8.57 -0.01 1.16
C THR A 129 9.28 0.88 2.19
N LYS A 130 8.91 2.16 2.20
CA LYS A 130 9.34 3.15 3.17
C LYS A 130 8.13 3.69 3.93
N PHE A 131 8.23 3.75 5.24
CA PHE A 131 7.27 4.45 6.09
C PHE A 131 7.37 5.97 5.84
N VAL A 132 6.26 6.63 5.69
CA VAL A 132 6.16 8.08 5.48
C VAL A 132 5.15 8.69 6.43
N VAL A 133 5.45 9.90 6.87
CA VAL A 133 4.64 10.71 7.77
C VAL A 133 4.21 11.96 7.01
N ARG A 134 3.03 12.46 7.29
CA ARG A 134 2.51 13.69 6.74
C ARG A 134 3.38 14.87 7.23
N ARG A 135 3.62 15.85 6.37
CA ARG A 135 4.48 17.01 6.70
C ARG A 135 3.94 17.84 7.86
N ASP A 136 2.61 17.92 7.96
CA ASP A 136 1.91 18.68 9.00
C ASP A 136 1.76 17.90 10.31
N TYR A 137 2.30 16.66 10.37
CA TYR A 137 2.24 15.86 11.59
C TYR A 137 3.31 16.35 12.57
N ASP A 138 2.87 17.10 13.55
CA ASP A 138 3.72 17.66 14.59
C ASP A 138 4.02 16.60 15.65
N MET A 139 5.20 16.01 15.57
CA MET A 139 5.70 15.14 16.66
C MET A 139 5.92 15.93 17.97
N ALA A 140 6.07 17.25 17.87
CA ALA A 140 6.22 18.13 19.02
C ALA A 140 4.94 18.17 19.89
N CYS A 141 3.77 17.95 19.33
CA CYS A 141 2.52 17.92 20.09
C CYS A 141 2.46 16.77 21.12
N LEU A 142 3.23 15.72 20.92
CA LEU A 142 3.36 14.62 21.91
C LEU A 142 4.38 14.94 23.03
N LEU A 143 5.29 15.86 22.79
CA LEU A 143 6.30 16.29 23.77
C LEU A 143 5.78 17.40 24.71
N TYR A 144 4.70 18.09 24.32
CA TYR A 144 4.09 19.15 25.11
C TYR A 144 3.22 18.67 26.29
N THR A 145 3.03 17.38 26.44
CA THR A 145 2.24 16.83 27.57
C THR A 145 3.07 16.52 28.82
N SER A 146 4.40 16.65 28.77
CA SER A 146 5.24 16.59 29.95
C SER A 146 5.49 18.01 30.48
N PRO A 147 5.14 18.32 31.73
CA PRO A 147 5.41 19.63 32.31
C PRO A 147 6.91 19.90 32.29
N SER A 148 7.27 21.10 31.82
CA SER A 148 8.67 21.55 31.82
C SER A 148 9.22 21.49 33.24
N PRO A 149 10.44 20.97 33.46
CA PRO A 149 11.07 20.99 34.78
C PRO A 149 11.34 22.39 35.33
N ARG A 150 11.01 23.44 34.55
CA ARG A 150 11.17 24.84 34.94
C ARG A 150 9.87 25.54 35.31
N ASP A 151 8.72 24.85 35.24
CA ASP A 151 7.48 25.46 35.70
C ASP A 151 7.52 25.58 37.24
N PRO A 152 7.47 26.81 37.79
CA PRO A 152 7.48 26.97 39.24
C PRO A 152 6.23 26.34 39.82
N LYS A 153 6.42 25.48 40.80
CA LYS A 153 5.32 24.96 41.60
C LYS A 153 4.65 26.13 42.32
N THR A 154 3.45 26.48 41.91
CA THR A 154 2.53 27.29 42.72
C THR A 154 1.94 26.45 43.81
#